data_d42e48e309a1e75be8dd55fc40100f27
#
_entry.id   d42e48e309a1e75be8dd55fc40100f27
#
_cell.length_a   1.000
_cell.length_b   1.000
_cell.length_c   1.000
_cell.angle_alpha   90.00
_cell.angle_beta   90.00
_cell.angle_gamma   90.00
#
_symmetry.space_group_name_H-M   'P 1'
#
loop_
_entity.id
_entity.type
_entity.pdbx_description
1 polymer ?
#
loop_
_entity_poly.entity_id
_entity_poly.type
_entity_poly.pdbx_seq_one_letter_code
_entity_poly.pdbx_strand_id
1 'polypeptide(L)'
;MSRDDYIEVSERIRMFKEAYPDGSLDSEWHYVDRDGEQWLVVKAYAYRNQDDHRPGVGHAWEPIPGRTPYTKGSELMVGETSAWGRALAALGIAVHKGIASAQEVRSAQARTPDLAQQRADAMPAYKTPSGATKQEGHQPATAKQIGLLKGTMTKQHINEA
;
A
#
# COMPACT_ATOMS: atom_id res chain seq x y z
N MET A 1 -3.66 5.44 -12.43
CA MET A 1 -4.67 5.30 -11.36
C MET A 1 -5.26 6.67 -11.11
N SER A 2 -6.57 6.81 -11.31
CA SER A 2 -7.27 8.08 -11.11
C SER A 2 -7.45 8.38 -9.62
N ARG A 3 -7.64 9.67 -9.27
CA ARG A 3 -7.98 10.09 -7.89
C ARG A 3 -9.29 9.46 -7.38
N ASP A 4 -10.14 9.02 -8.29
CA ASP A 4 -11.45 8.42 -8.00
C ASP A 4 -11.39 6.94 -7.60
N ASP A 5 -10.19 6.32 -7.67
CA ASP A 5 -10.01 4.90 -7.35
C ASP A 5 -9.92 4.62 -5.84
N TYR A 6 -9.82 5.67 -4.99
CA TYR A 6 -9.68 5.53 -3.55
C TYR A 6 -10.89 6.09 -2.81
N ILE A 7 -11.34 5.36 -1.77
CA ILE A 7 -12.46 5.77 -0.92
C ILE A 7 -11.97 6.49 0.33
N GLU A 8 -12.68 7.52 0.74
CA GLU A 8 -12.45 8.18 2.02
C GLU A 8 -12.91 7.28 3.17
N VAL A 9 -12.21 7.34 4.33
CA VAL A 9 -12.57 6.53 5.50
C VAL A 9 -13.96 6.88 6.02
N SER A 10 -14.34 8.15 5.98
CA SER A 10 -15.69 8.63 6.33
C SER A 10 -16.79 7.93 5.53
N GLU A 11 -16.56 7.72 4.24
CA GLU A 11 -17.51 7.03 3.38
C GLU A 11 -17.58 5.52 3.72
N ARG A 12 -16.45 4.88 4.03
CA ARG A 12 -16.45 3.50 4.53
C ARG A 12 -17.21 3.37 5.84
N ILE A 13 -17.06 4.33 6.76
CA ILE A 13 -17.80 4.36 8.04
C ILE A 13 -19.30 4.50 7.76
N ARG A 14 -19.70 5.38 6.84
CA ARG A 14 -21.09 5.54 6.45
C ARG A 14 -21.68 4.22 5.93
N MET A 15 -21.01 3.58 4.96
CA MET A 15 -21.43 2.30 4.40
C MET A 15 -21.51 1.19 5.46
N PHE A 16 -20.55 1.17 6.39
CA PHE A 16 -20.53 0.23 7.49
C PHE A 16 -21.74 0.41 8.42
N LYS A 17 -22.06 1.65 8.80
CA LYS A 17 -23.22 1.94 9.66
C LYS A 17 -24.55 1.66 8.97
N GLU A 18 -24.62 1.79 7.66
CA GLU A 18 -25.80 1.37 6.87
C GLU A 18 -25.97 -0.14 6.84
N ALA A 19 -24.87 -0.89 6.67
CA ALA A 19 -24.88 -2.35 6.64
C ALA A 19 -25.05 -2.97 8.04
N TYR A 20 -24.51 -2.31 9.06
CA TYR A 20 -24.51 -2.76 10.46
C TYR A 20 -24.88 -1.60 11.40
N PRO A 21 -26.19 -1.30 11.58
CA PRO A 21 -26.63 -0.17 12.41
C PRO A 21 -26.14 -0.25 13.86
N ASP A 22 -26.08 -1.47 14.44
CA ASP A 22 -25.57 -1.74 15.79
C ASP A 22 -24.05 -1.93 15.85
N GLY A 23 -23.37 -1.78 14.72
CA GLY A 23 -21.91 -1.94 14.64
C GLY A 23 -21.17 -0.82 15.36
N SER A 24 -19.99 -1.11 15.87
CA SER A 24 -19.11 -0.16 16.54
C SER A 24 -17.69 -0.23 16.01
N LEU A 25 -16.97 0.88 16.19
CA LEU A 25 -15.53 0.96 15.93
C LEU A 25 -14.84 1.19 17.26
N ASP A 26 -13.70 0.54 17.46
CA ASP A 26 -12.84 0.70 18.63
C ASP A 26 -11.38 0.74 18.18
N SER A 27 -10.50 1.28 19.01
CA SER A 27 -9.07 1.32 18.74
C SER A 27 -8.23 1.26 20.02
N GLU A 28 -7.06 0.70 19.90
CA GLU A 28 -6.01 0.73 20.91
C GLU A 28 -4.70 1.16 20.24
N TRP A 29 -3.82 1.78 21.01
CA TRP A 29 -2.56 2.27 20.50
C TRP A 29 -1.45 2.12 21.52
N HIS A 30 -0.20 2.06 21.03
CA HIS A 30 1.00 2.04 21.85
C HIS A 30 2.19 2.59 21.06
N TYR A 31 3.24 2.93 21.78
CA TYR A 31 4.49 3.34 21.17
C TYR A 31 5.45 2.17 21.04
N VAL A 32 6.23 2.17 19.96
CA VAL A 32 7.37 1.26 19.78
C VAL A 32 8.58 2.06 19.35
N ASP A 33 9.75 1.68 19.87
CA ASP A 33 11.04 2.21 19.42
C ASP A 33 11.59 1.29 18.33
N ARG A 34 11.92 1.88 17.19
CA ARG A 34 12.51 1.18 16.08
C ARG A 34 13.65 1.99 15.50
N ASP A 35 14.86 1.42 15.52
CA ASP A 35 16.07 2.03 14.95
C ASP A 35 16.37 3.44 15.54
N GLY A 36 16.02 3.67 16.83
CA GLY A 36 16.18 4.95 17.49
C GLY A 36 15.09 5.99 17.19
N GLU A 37 14.08 5.63 16.43
CA GLU A 37 12.89 6.45 16.17
C GLU A 37 11.68 5.89 16.94
N GLN A 38 10.89 6.78 17.53
CA GLN A 38 9.63 6.41 18.14
C GLN A 38 8.51 6.33 17.09
N TRP A 39 7.72 5.28 17.16
CA TRP A 39 6.57 5.05 16.30
C TRP A 39 5.31 4.83 17.12
N LEU A 40 4.21 5.39 16.65
CA LEU A 40 2.87 5.09 17.14
C LEU A 40 2.31 3.93 16.31
N VAL A 41 1.86 2.88 16.98
CA VAL A 41 1.12 1.76 16.38
C VAL A 41 -0.31 1.83 16.86
N VAL A 42 -1.24 1.84 15.92
CA VAL A 42 -2.69 1.83 16.19
C VAL A 42 -3.27 0.53 15.65
N LYS A 43 -4.05 -0.16 16.47
CA LYS A 43 -4.84 -1.31 16.11
C LYS A 43 -6.32 -0.97 16.28
N ALA A 44 -7.09 -1.19 15.24
CA ALA A 44 -8.52 -0.87 15.21
C ALA A 44 -9.36 -2.12 15.00
N TYR A 45 -10.57 -2.06 15.52
CA TYR A 45 -11.56 -3.11 15.44
C TYR A 45 -12.88 -2.54 14.88
N ALA A 46 -13.52 -3.30 14.01
CA ALA A 46 -14.86 -3.00 13.50
C ALA A 46 -15.77 -4.17 13.83
N TYR A 47 -16.67 -3.96 14.77
CA TYR A 47 -17.66 -4.94 15.25
C TYR A 47 -18.99 -4.74 14.54
N ARG A 48 -19.58 -5.80 13.97
CA ARG A 48 -20.88 -5.74 13.27
C ARG A 48 -22.05 -5.60 14.24
N ASN A 49 -21.88 -6.08 15.48
CA ASN A 49 -22.84 -6.00 16.59
C ASN A 49 -22.12 -6.26 17.91
N GLN A 50 -22.84 -6.24 19.05
CA GLN A 50 -22.28 -6.45 20.39
C GLN A 50 -21.73 -7.87 20.61
N ASP A 51 -22.24 -8.87 19.90
CA ASP A 51 -21.84 -10.28 20.03
C ASP A 51 -20.82 -10.70 18.96
N ASP A 52 -20.24 -9.74 18.26
CA ASP A 52 -19.27 -10.04 17.19
C ASP A 52 -17.93 -10.48 17.76
N HIS A 53 -17.70 -11.78 17.81
CA HIS A 53 -16.45 -12.39 18.25
C HIS A 53 -15.33 -12.39 17.16
N ARG A 54 -15.62 -11.91 15.95
CA ARG A 54 -14.71 -11.87 14.82
C ARG A 54 -14.76 -10.50 14.13
N PRO A 55 -14.37 -9.43 14.81
CA PRO A 55 -14.38 -8.10 14.23
C PRO A 55 -13.38 -8.01 13.06
N GLY A 56 -13.62 -7.07 12.17
CA GLY A 56 -12.59 -6.65 11.22
C GLY A 56 -11.45 -5.98 11.97
N VAL A 57 -10.21 -6.34 11.67
CA VAL A 57 -9.02 -5.78 12.34
C VAL A 57 -8.17 -5.02 11.33
N GLY A 58 -7.72 -3.83 11.70
CA GLY A 58 -6.83 -3.00 10.92
C GLY A 58 -5.67 -2.47 11.76
N HIS A 59 -4.52 -2.31 11.14
CA HIS A 59 -3.34 -1.73 11.77
C HIS A 59 -2.83 -0.56 10.95
N ALA A 60 -2.39 0.48 11.64
CA ALA A 60 -1.64 1.59 11.06
C ALA A 60 -0.50 1.98 11.99
N TRP A 61 0.51 2.62 11.46
CA TRP A 61 1.62 3.16 12.24
C TRP A 61 2.08 4.50 11.67
N GLU A 62 2.48 5.40 12.55
CA GLU A 62 3.02 6.71 12.19
C GLU A 62 4.31 6.97 12.97
N PRO A 63 5.35 7.54 12.32
CA PRO A 63 6.56 7.96 13.03
C PRO A 63 6.27 9.18 13.91
N ILE A 64 6.97 9.28 15.02
CA ILE A 64 6.89 10.45 15.92
C ILE A 64 8.26 11.14 15.96
N PRO A 65 8.32 12.42 15.56
CA PRO A 65 7.24 13.24 15.00
C PRO A 65 6.84 12.82 13.57
N GLY A 66 5.59 13.08 13.21
CA GLY A 66 5.09 12.84 11.86
C GLY A 66 5.95 13.55 10.81
N ARG A 67 6.19 12.86 9.68
CA ARG A 67 7.14 13.32 8.64
C ARG A 67 6.59 14.36 7.67
N THR A 68 5.31 14.67 7.73
CA THR A 68 4.68 15.65 6.86
C THR A 68 4.01 16.73 7.70
N PRO A 69 3.82 17.96 7.17
CA PRO A 69 3.05 18.99 7.87
C PRO A 69 1.64 18.55 8.25
N TYR A 70 1.08 17.59 7.53
CA TYR A 70 -0.25 17.04 7.78
C TYR A 70 -0.26 16.04 8.95
N THR A 71 0.78 15.23 9.09
CA THR A 71 0.85 14.18 10.14
C THR A 71 1.49 14.70 11.42
N LYS A 72 2.37 15.72 11.34
CA LYS A 72 3.10 16.26 12.50
C LYS A 72 2.15 16.91 13.52
N GLY A 73 2.14 16.37 14.74
CA GLY A 73 1.24 16.80 15.81
C GLY A 73 -0.19 16.25 15.70
N SER A 74 -0.43 15.34 14.74
CA SER A 74 -1.73 14.68 14.50
C SER A 74 -1.57 13.17 14.32
N GLU A 75 -0.45 12.60 14.76
CA GLU A 75 -0.05 11.22 14.47
C GLU A 75 -1.10 10.20 14.91
N LEU A 76 -1.66 10.39 16.13
CA LEU A 76 -2.69 9.50 16.65
C LEU A 76 -3.97 9.56 15.80
N MET A 77 -4.47 10.76 15.50
CA MET A 77 -5.70 10.94 14.70
C MET A 77 -5.54 10.35 13.29
N VAL A 78 -4.38 10.54 12.68
CA VAL A 78 -4.09 10.01 11.35
C VAL A 78 -3.97 8.48 11.39
N GLY A 79 -3.23 7.95 12.36
CA GLY A 79 -3.05 6.51 12.56
C GLY A 79 -4.38 5.80 12.85
N GLU A 80 -5.22 6.37 13.73
CA GLU A 80 -6.53 5.82 14.07
C GLU A 80 -7.46 5.78 12.86
N THR A 81 -7.57 6.88 12.12
CA THR A 81 -8.38 6.96 10.91
C THR A 81 -7.94 5.92 9.88
N SER A 82 -6.63 5.77 9.67
CA SER A 82 -6.08 4.77 8.75
C SER A 82 -6.35 3.34 9.22
N ALA A 83 -6.23 3.07 10.53
CA ALA A 83 -6.51 1.76 11.10
C ALA A 83 -8.00 1.38 10.97
N TRP A 84 -8.94 2.30 11.23
CA TRP A 84 -10.37 2.08 11.00
C TRP A 84 -10.68 1.79 9.53
N GLY A 85 -10.09 2.54 8.60
CA GLY A 85 -10.26 2.29 7.17
C GLY A 85 -9.86 0.87 6.78
N ARG A 86 -8.78 0.34 7.35
CA ARG A 86 -8.31 -1.04 7.14
C ARG A 86 -9.18 -2.08 7.83
N ALA A 87 -9.65 -1.82 9.06
CA ALA A 87 -10.57 -2.70 9.77
C ALA A 87 -11.89 -2.88 9.01
N LEU A 88 -12.44 -1.79 8.48
CA LEU A 88 -13.64 -1.82 7.65
C LEU A 88 -13.40 -2.56 6.32
N ALA A 89 -12.25 -2.37 5.68
CA ALA A 89 -11.88 -3.13 4.49
C ALA A 89 -11.75 -4.63 4.78
N ALA A 90 -11.25 -5.02 5.96
CA ALA A 90 -11.18 -6.42 6.37
C ALA A 90 -12.57 -7.09 6.52
N LEU A 91 -13.62 -6.30 6.79
CA LEU A 91 -15.02 -6.75 6.74
C LEU A 91 -15.62 -6.74 5.32
N GLY A 92 -14.88 -6.36 4.31
CA GLY A 92 -15.35 -6.29 2.94
C GLY A 92 -16.01 -4.96 2.53
N ILE A 93 -15.99 -3.94 3.42
CA ILE A 93 -16.62 -2.64 3.13
C ILE A 93 -15.81 -1.89 2.07
N ALA A 94 -16.42 -1.70 0.91
CA ALA A 94 -15.88 -0.95 -0.24
C ALA A 94 -14.49 -1.44 -0.72
N VAL A 95 -14.20 -2.72 -0.63
CA VAL A 95 -12.90 -3.32 -1.05
C VAL A 95 -12.64 -3.21 -2.55
N HIS A 96 -13.68 -3.05 -3.37
CA HIS A 96 -13.56 -2.86 -4.81
C HIS A 96 -12.80 -1.57 -5.19
N LYS A 97 -12.68 -0.63 -4.25
CA LYS A 97 -11.88 0.61 -4.39
C LYS A 97 -10.50 0.52 -3.72
N GLY A 98 -10.04 -0.69 -3.40
CA GLY A 98 -8.76 -0.93 -2.75
C GLY A 98 -8.83 -0.91 -1.22
N ILE A 99 -7.80 -1.47 -0.57
CA ILE A 99 -7.71 -1.54 0.89
C ILE A 99 -7.18 -0.22 1.47
N ALA A 100 -6.19 0.38 0.81
CA ALA A 100 -5.66 1.68 1.22
C ALA A 100 -6.71 2.78 1.07
N SER A 101 -6.80 3.66 2.06
CA SER A 101 -7.67 4.84 1.98
C SER A 101 -7.03 5.92 1.11
N ALA A 102 -7.86 6.83 0.59
CA ALA A 102 -7.37 8.01 -0.13
C ALA A 102 -6.37 8.83 0.70
N GLN A 103 -6.54 8.84 2.01
CA GLN A 103 -5.66 9.54 2.94
C GLN A 103 -4.30 8.88 3.06
N GLU A 104 -4.24 7.54 3.16
CA GLU A 104 -2.97 6.79 3.16
C GLU A 104 -2.18 7.00 1.88
N VAL A 105 -2.85 7.00 0.75
CA VAL A 105 -2.23 7.24 -0.56
C VAL A 105 -1.67 8.66 -0.66
N ARG A 106 -2.41 9.67 -0.21
CA ARG A 106 -1.91 11.06 -0.15
C ARG A 106 -0.68 11.19 0.76
N SER A 107 -0.72 10.56 1.95
CA SER A 107 0.41 10.56 2.88
C SER A 107 1.63 9.84 2.30
N ALA A 108 1.44 8.72 1.61
CA ALA A 108 2.52 8.01 0.93
C ALA A 108 3.13 8.83 -0.20
N GLN A 109 2.30 9.47 -1.02
CA GLN A 109 2.75 10.35 -2.12
C GLN A 109 3.53 11.57 -1.60
N ALA A 110 3.12 12.16 -0.48
CA ALA A 110 3.82 13.28 0.14
C ALA A 110 5.21 12.89 0.69
N ARG A 111 5.40 11.62 1.07
CA ARG A 111 6.70 11.08 1.54
C ARG A 111 7.67 10.74 0.39
N THR A 112 7.15 10.42 -0.79
CA THR A 112 7.95 9.90 -1.91
C THR A 112 9.02 10.88 -2.43
N PRO A 113 8.77 12.20 -2.56
CA PRO A 113 9.79 13.14 -3.00
C PRO A 113 10.99 13.19 -2.05
N ASP A 114 10.74 13.18 -0.76
CA ASP A 114 11.78 13.27 0.29
C ASP A 114 12.65 12.01 0.33
N LEU A 115 12.04 10.83 0.23
CA LEU A 115 12.74 9.55 0.17
C LEU A 115 13.55 9.38 -1.13
N ALA A 116 13.05 9.89 -2.25
CA ALA A 116 13.78 9.87 -3.52
C ALA A 116 15.02 10.78 -3.46
N GLN A 117 14.89 11.96 -2.84
CA GLN A 117 15.98 12.89 -2.63
C GLN A 117 17.03 12.29 -1.68
N GLN A 118 16.62 11.75 -0.53
CA GLN A 118 17.51 11.09 0.43
C GLN A 118 18.25 9.90 -0.17
N ARG A 119 17.62 9.12 -1.06
CA ARG A 119 18.27 8.03 -1.79
C ARG A 119 19.25 8.55 -2.82
N ALA A 120 18.93 9.63 -3.52
CA ALA A 120 19.85 10.26 -4.48
C ALA A 120 21.08 10.82 -3.77
N ASP A 121 20.92 11.43 -2.59
CA ASP A 121 21.99 11.99 -1.79
C ASP A 121 22.85 10.91 -1.10
N ALA A 122 22.26 9.76 -0.76
CA ALA A 122 22.95 8.64 -0.12
C ALA A 122 23.67 7.69 -1.09
N MET A 123 23.35 7.71 -2.38
CA MET A 123 24.05 6.90 -3.37
C MET A 123 25.37 7.60 -3.79
N PRO A 124 26.53 6.98 -3.54
CA PRO A 124 27.77 7.50 -4.12
C PRO A 124 27.61 7.54 -5.63
N ALA A 125 28.00 8.66 -6.24
CA ALA A 125 27.95 8.83 -7.71
C ALA A 125 28.66 7.64 -8.37
N TYR A 126 27.89 6.75 -8.98
CA TYR A 126 28.43 5.63 -9.73
C TYR A 126 29.15 6.21 -10.96
N LYS A 127 30.46 6.27 -10.89
CA LYS A 127 31.30 6.60 -12.05
C LYS A 127 31.21 5.41 -13.01
N THR A 128 30.45 5.56 -14.09
CA THR A 128 30.52 4.62 -15.22
C THR A 128 31.98 4.47 -15.65
N PRO A 129 32.52 3.23 -15.75
CA PRO A 129 33.85 3.03 -16.30
C PRO A 129 33.88 3.60 -17.73
N SER A 130 34.82 4.53 -17.97
CA SER A 130 35.05 5.08 -19.30
C SER A 130 35.51 3.92 -20.19
N GLY A 131 34.65 3.38 -21.04
CA GLY A 131 34.95 2.24 -21.90
C GLY A 131 33.78 1.33 -22.25
N ALA A 132 32.58 1.59 -21.76
CA ALA A 132 31.40 0.83 -22.19
C ALA A 132 31.03 1.22 -23.63
N THR A 133 31.37 0.38 -24.59
CA THR A 133 30.83 0.39 -25.95
C THR A 133 29.32 0.47 -25.90
N LYS A 134 28.72 1.41 -26.66
CA LYS A 134 27.27 1.51 -26.91
C LYS A 134 26.73 0.11 -27.22
N GLN A 135 25.96 -0.47 -26.33
CA GLN A 135 25.10 -1.60 -26.70
C GLN A 135 24.09 -1.06 -27.70
N GLU A 136 24.19 -1.56 -28.91
CA GLU A 136 23.17 -1.35 -29.95
C GLU A 136 21.80 -1.79 -29.40
N GLY A 137 20.80 -0.94 -29.63
CA GLY A 137 19.46 -1.12 -29.14
C GLY A 137 18.92 -2.52 -29.45
N HIS A 138 18.22 -3.07 -28.49
CA HIS A 138 17.54 -4.36 -28.59
C HIS A 138 16.63 -4.33 -29.82
N GLN A 139 17.03 -4.96 -30.92
CA GLN A 139 16.18 -5.10 -32.09
C GLN A 139 15.03 -6.05 -31.72
N PRO A 140 13.79 -5.73 -32.08
CA PRO A 140 12.67 -6.64 -31.86
C PRO A 140 12.94 -7.97 -32.58
N ALA A 141 12.55 -9.07 -31.93
CA ALA A 141 12.76 -10.42 -32.45
C ALA A 141 12.20 -10.55 -33.88
N THR A 142 13.02 -11.09 -34.77
CA THR A 142 12.66 -11.28 -36.17
C THR A 142 11.56 -12.37 -36.31
N ALA A 143 10.76 -12.30 -37.36
CA ALA A 143 9.71 -13.27 -37.64
C ALA A 143 10.22 -14.74 -37.63
N LYS A 144 11.50 -14.96 -37.97
CA LYS A 144 12.17 -16.27 -37.93
C LYS A 144 12.41 -16.76 -36.50
N GLN A 145 12.79 -15.86 -35.57
CA GLN A 145 12.97 -16.18 -34.15
C GLN A 145 11.64 -16.47 -33.44
N ILE A 146 10.59 -15.73 -33.80
CA ILE A 146 9.21 -15.98 -33.30
C ILE A 146 8.69 -17.31 -33.81
N GLY A 147 9.00 -17.69 -35.04
CA GLY A 147 8.64 -18.98 -35.64
C GLY A 147 9.29 -20.17 -34.95
N LEU A 148 10.56 -20.03 -34.54
CA LEU A 148 11.27 -21.09 -33.81
C LEU A 148 10.69 -21.31 -32.42
N LEU A 149 10.34 -20.24 -31.68
CA LEU A 149 9.70 -20.32 -30.37
C LEU A 149 8.31 -21.01 -30.45
N LYS A 150 7.51 -20.69 -31.45
CA LYS A 150 6.21 -21.37 -31.69
C LYS A 150 6.37 -22.85 -32.02
N GLY A 151 7.40 -23.20 -32.78
CA GLY A 151 7.68 -24.59 -33.15
C GLY A 151 8.14 -25.48 -32.00
N THR A 152 8.86 -24.92 -31.02
CA THR A 152 9.28 -25.64 -29.82
C THR A 152 8.13 -25.85 -28.82
N MET A 153 7.22 -24.90 -28.69
CA MET A 153 6.04 -25.04 -27.82
C MET A 153 5.07 -26.12 -28.33
N THR A 154 4.95 -26.29 -29.65
CA THR A 154 4.07 -27.31 -30.25
C THR A 154 4.64 -28.73 -30.09
N LYS A 155 5.97 -28.91 -30.00
CA LYS A 155 6.61 -30.21 -29.79
C LYS A 155 6.55 -30.73 -28.37
N GLN A 156 6.39 -29.86 -27.36
CA GLN A 156 6.27 -30.28 -25.96
C GLN A 156 4.88 -30.82 -25.58
N HIS A 157 3.85 -30.51 -26.35
CA HIS A 157 2.48 -31.00 -26.08
C HIS A 157 2.12 -32.33 -26.78
N ILE A 158 3.05 -32.95 -27.51
CA ILE A 158 2.78 -34.22 -28.24
C ILE A 158 3.39 -35.45 -27.53
N ASN A 159 4.11 -35.28 -26.43
CA ASN A 159 4.79 -36.39 -25.74
C ASN A 159 4.13 -36.81 -24.40
N GLU A 160 2.88 -36.40 -24.14
CA GLU A 160 2.07 -36.89 -23.03
C GLU A 160 0.68 -37.32 -23.55
N ALA A 161 0.66 -38.40 -24.36
CA ALA A 161 -0.55 -39.13 -24.68
C ALA A 161 -0.20 -40.64 -24.77
#